data_5b29524f59565c2bb43e1b9b965a9355
#
_entry.id   5b29524f59565c2bb43e1b9b965a9355
#
_cell.length_a   1.000
_cell.length_b   1.000
_cell.length_c   1.000
_cell.angle_alpha   90.00
_cell.angle_beta   90.00
_cell.angle_gamma   90.00
#
_symmetry.space_group_name_H-M   'P 1'
#
loop_
_entity.id
_entity.type
_entity.pdbx_description
1 polymer ?
#
loop_
_entity_poly.entity_id
_entity_poly.type
_entity_poly.pdbx_seq_one_letter_code
_entity_poly.pdbx_strand_id
1 'polypeptide(L)'
;MALKPLTHPDELYQLLREGDVKEFNLRKAQLDRIKLNDCDFRYLDLRGIDAQRVDFRNCYFHNTDLRGIDLSQASLEGASFNSARISGVLFPKDIGAQEIILSVTHGTRVRYLK
;
A
#
# COMPACT_ATOMS: atom_id res chain seq x y z
N MET A 1 -0.75 -5.84 -33.04
CA MET A 1 -1.01 -4.85 -32.13
C MET A 1 0.24 -4.35 -31.51
N ALA A 2 0.21 -3.19 -31.40
CA ALA A 2 1.27 -2.76 -30.63
C ALA A 2 1.25 -3.58 -29.38
N LEU A 3 2.36 -4.01 -29.02
CA LEU A 3 2.46 -4.64 -27.77
C LEU A 3 1.91 -3.70 -26.74
N LYS A 4 1.15 -4.26 -25.86
CA LYS A 4 0.72 -3.49 -24.74
C LYS A 4 1.95 -3.01 -24.01
N PRO A 5 2.15 -1.73 -23.89
CA PRO A 5 3.29 -1.25 -23.14
C PRO A 5 3.21 -1.73 -21.72
N LEU A 6 4.35 -1.75 -21.10
CA LEU A 6 4.39 -2.06 -19.69
C LEU A 6 3.53 -1.05 -18.94
N THR A 7 2.80 -1.53 -17.95
CA THR A 7 2.03 -0.64 -17.11
C THR A 7 3.01 0.15 -16.24
N HIS A 8 2.94 1.45 -16.36
CA HIS A 8 3.79 2.31 -15.54
C HIS A 8 3.26 2.40 -14.12
N PRO A 9 4.15 2.57 -13.14
CA PRO A 9 3.69 2.78 -11.78
C PRO A 9 2.70 3.93 -11.66
N ASP A 10 2.88 4.99 -12.48
CA ASP A 10 1.97 6.13 -12.44
C ASP A 10 0.55 5.73 -12.86
N GLU A 11 0.42 4.83 -13.82
CA GLU A 11 -0.90 4.35 -14.24
C GLU A 11 -1.56 3.54 -13.13
N LEU A 12 -0.78 2.69 -12.46
CA LEU A 12 -1.31 1.91 -11.34
C LEU A 12 -1.72 2.81 -10.19
N TYR A 13 -0.90 3.79 -9.88
CA TYR A 13 -1.22 4.75 -8.85
C TYR A 13 -2.52 5.48 -9.18
N GLN A 14 -2.68 5.90 -10.44
CA GLN A 14 -3.88 6.62 -10.84
C GLN A 14 -5.13 5.75 -10.69
N LEU A 15 -5.02 4.47 -11.02
CA LEU A 15 -6.16 3.56 -10.81
C LEU A 15 -6.59 3.55 -9.35
N LEU A 16 -5.64 3.52 -8.43
CA LEU A 16 -5.96 3.53 -7.01
C LEU A 16 -6.55 4.86 -6.58
N ARG A 17 -6.04 5.96 -7.14
CA ARG A 17 -6.61 7.28 -6.85
C ARG A 17 -8.07 7.36 -7.31
N GLU A 18 -8.39 6.70 -8.41
CA GLU A 18 -9.74 6.69 -8.95
C GLU A 18 -10.65 5.65 -8.31
N GLY A 19 -10.08 4.82 -7.45
CA GLY A 19 -10.86 3.79 -6.78
C GLY A 19 -11.10 2.55 -7.63
N ASP A 20 -10.36 2.39 -8.73
CA ASP A 20 -10.55 1.25 -9.63
C ASP A 20 -9.69 0.09 -9.19
N VAL A 21 -10.05 -0.50 -8.06
CA VAL A 21 -9.31 -1.60 -7.45
C VAL A 21 -9.32 -2.83 -8.35
N LYS A 22 -10.44 -3.08 -9.01
CA LYS A 22 -10.55 -4.25 -9.87
C LYS A 22 -9.53 -4.21 -11.00
N GLU A 23 -9.44 -3.07 -11.68
CA GLU A 23 -8.50 -2.95 -12.76
C GLU A 23 -7.05 -2.96 -12.26
N PHE A 24 -6.83 -2.36 -11.09
CA PHE A 24 -5.51 -2.42 -10.47
C PHE A 24 -5.08 -3.88 -10.26
N ASN A 25 -5.96 -4.69 -9.70
CA ASN A 25 -5.64 -6.08 -9.42
C ASN A 25 -5.39 -6.87 -10.70
N LEU A 26 -6.16 -6.59 -11.74
CA LEU A 26 -5.97 -7.28 -13.02
C LEU A 26 -4.62 -6.96 -13.63
N ARG A 27 -4.23 -5.68 -13.63
CA ARG A 27 -2.94 -5.30 -14.19
C ARG A 27 -1.78 -5.79 -13.32
N LYS A 28 -1.97 -5.70 -12.02
CA LYS A 28 -0.95 -6.15 -11.08
C LYS A 28 -0.64 -7.64 -11.28
N ALA A 29 -1.65 -8.44 -11.59
CA ALA A 29 -1.46 -9.87 -11.78
C ALA A 29 -0.50 -10.21 -12.91
N GLN A 30 -0.28 -9.26 -13.84
CA GLN A 30 0.62 -9.44 -14.95
C GLN A 30 2.05 -9.04 -14.62
N LEU A 31 2.28 -8.52 -13.44
CA LEU A 31 3.57 -7.95 -13.06
C LEU A 31 4.16 -8.71 -11.90
N ASP A 32 5.48 -8.76 -11.85
CA ASP A 32 6.17 -9.46 -10.78
C ASP A 32 6.26 -8.61 -9.52
N ARG A 33 6.64 -7.36 -9.68
CA ARG A 33 6.84 -6.46 -8.55
C ARG A 33 6.43 -5.06 -8.97
N ILE A 34 5.79 -4.35 -8.06
CA ILE A 34 5.26 -3.02 -8.35
C ILE A 34 5.87 -2.01 -7.40
N LYS A 35 6.36 -0.91 -7.95
CA LYS A 35 6.93 0.17 -7.15
C LYS A 35 5.92 1.30 -7.05
N LEU A 36 5.34 1.47 -5.89
CA LEU A 36 4.46 2.59 -5.59
C LEU A 36 5.01 3.40 -4.42
N ASN A 37 6.32 3.33 -4.24
CA ASN A 37 6.96 4.04 -3.14
C ASN A 37 6.82 5.56 -3.31
N ASP A 38 6.87 6.26 -2.19
CA ASP A 38 6.80 7.72 -2.13
C ASP A 38 5.49 8.29 -2.63
N CYS A 39 4.41 7.49 -2.62
CA CYS A 39 3.11 7.93 -3.11
C CYS A 39 2.19 8.38 -1.98
N ASP A 40 1.27 9.23 -2.34
CA ASP A 40 0.28 9.77 -1.42
C ASP A 40 -1.05 9.04 -1.63
N PHE A 41 -1.42 8.21 -0.66
CA PHE A 41 -2.68 7.48 -0.69
C PHE A 41 -3.68 8.02 0.34
N ARG A 42 -3.47 9.25 0.82
CA ARG A 42 -4.33 9.81 1.86
C ARG A 42 -5.78 9.87 1.40
N TYR A 43 -6.67 9.50 2.32
CA TYR A 43 -8.12 9.58 2.14
C TYR A 43 -8.67 8.64 1.09
N LEU A 44 -7.92 7.63 0.68
CA LEU A 44 -8.40 6.67 -0.31
C LEU A 44 -9.00 5.45 0.37
N ASP A 45 -9.88 4.78 -0.36
CA ASP A 45 -10.38 3.48 0.03
C ASP A 45 -9.65 2.45 -0.81
N LEU A 46 -8.73 1.73 -0.18
CA LEU A 46 -7.92 0.73 -0.88
C LEU A 46 -8.36 -0.69 -0.57
N ARG A 47 -9.53 -0.86 0.06
CA ARG A 47 -9.99 -2.20 0.40
C ARG A 47 -10.08 -3.05 -0.85
N GLY A 48 -9.62 -4.30 -0.70
CA GLY A 48 -9.68 -5.27 -1.79
C GLY A 48 -8.47 -5.29 -2.71
N ILE A 49 -7.51 -4.39 -2.54
CA ILE A 49 -6.33 -4.46 -3.42
C ILE A 49 -5.50 -5.70 -3.10
N ASP A 50 -4.86 -6.22 -4.13
CA ASP A 50 -3.83 -7.24 -3.99
C ASP A 50 -2.52 -6.51 -3.76
N ALA A 51 -2.05 -6.51 -2.53
CA ALA A 51 -0.85 -5.76 -2.15
C ALA A 51 0.41 -6.64 -2.13
N GLN A 52 0.30 -7.88 -2.60
CA GLN A 52 1.46 -8.79 -2.58
C GLN A 52 2.58 -8.20 -3.43
N ARG A 53 3.76 -8.14 -2.85
CA ARG A 53 4.98 -7.70 -3.54
C ARG A 53 4.91 -6.28 -4.08
N VAL A 54 4.12 -5.43 -3.44
CA VAL A 54 4.07 -4.02 -3.77
C VAL A 54 5.04 -3.26 -2.86
N ASP A 55 5.79 -2.35 -3.44
CA ASP A 55 6.70 -1.49 -2.70
C ASP A 55 5.94 -0.22 -2.33
N PHE A 56 5.59 -0.10 -1.06
CA PHE A 56 4.90 1.06 -0.51
C PHE A 56 5.82 1.87 0.41
N ARG A 57 7.12 1.76 0.24
CA ARG A 57 8.03 2.49 1.12
C ARG A 57 7.78 3.98 1.04
N ASN A 58 7.80 4.62 2.19
CA ASN A 58 7.66 6.07 2.31
C ASN A 58 6.32 6.61 1.80
N CYS A 59 5.29 5.78 1.77
CA CYS A 59 3.95 6.22 1.35
C CYS A 59 3.19 6.82 2.52
N TYR A 60 2.22 7.67 2.19
CA TYR A 60 1.32 8.25 3.18
C TYR A 60 -0.04 7.60 3.06
N PHE A 61 -0.47 6.96 4.15
CA PHE A 61 -1.77 6.31 4.22
C PHE A 61 -2.67 7.01 5.23
N HIS A 62 -2.55 8.32 5.36
CA HIS A 62 -3.32 9.06 6.35
C HIS A 62 -4.80 9.00 6.01
N ASN A 63 -5.61 8.59 6.98
CA ASN A 63 -7.05 8.47 6.82
C ASN A 63 -7.45 7.55 5.67
N THR A 64 -6.60 6.60 5.34
CA THR A 64 -6.83 5.65 4.26
C THR A 64 -7.52 4.42 4.83
N ASP A 65 -8.46 3.86 4.08
CA ASP A 65 -9.15 2.65 4.51
C ASP A 65 -8.41 1.45 3.94
N LEU A 66 -7.75 0.72 4.84
CA LEU A 66 -6.93 -0.45 4.48
C LEU A 66 -7.53 -1.75 5.05
N ARG A 67 -8.74 -1.69 5.58
CA ARG A 67 -9.30 -2.82 6.32
C ARG A 67 -9.25 -4.10 5.50
N GLY A 68 -8.76 -5.16 6.15
CA GLY A 68 -8.75 -6.49 5.58
C GLY A 68 -7.67 -6.77 4.54
N ILE A 69 -6.81 -5.79 4.25
CA ILE A 69 -5.77 -5.98 3.24
C ILE A 69 -4.61 -6.79 3.82
N ASP A 70 -4.07 -7.68 3.01
CA ASP A 70 -2.87 -8.44 3.37
C ASP A 70 -1.64 -7.68 2.89
N LEU A 71 -0.95 -7.03 3.82
CA LEU A 71 0.29 -6.31 3.54
C LEU A 71 1.53 -7.12 3.93
N SER A 72 1.35 -8.40 4.29
CA SER A 72 2.46 -9.18 4.84
C SER A 72 3.63 -9.35 3.87
N GLN A 73 3.37 -9.28 2.58
CA GLN A 73 4.40 -9.41 1.55
C GLN A 73 4.69 -8.09 0.85
N ALA A 74 4.24 -6.99 1.40
CA ALA A 74 4.53 -5.66 0.87
C ALA A 74 5.72 -5.06 1.60
N SER A 75 6.34 -4.04 1.01
CA SER A 75 7.41 -3.30 1.66
C SER A 75 6.84 -2.00 2.19
N LEU A 76 7.00 -1.73 3.48
CA LEU A 76 6.37 -0.60 4.15
C LEU A 76 7.34 0.31 4.90
N GLU A 77 8.64 0.10 4.77
CA GLU A 77 9.61 0.91 5.52
C GLU A 77 9.36 2.39 5.26
N GLY A 78 9.24 3.16 6.33
CA GLY A 78 9.04 4.61 6.20
C GLY A 78 7.62 5.05 5.89
N ALA A 79 6.68 4.11 5.75
CA ALA A 79 5.28 4.49 5.51
C ALA A 79 4.65 5.04 6.77
N SER A 80 3.65 5.92 6.61
CA SER A 80 2.93 6.49 7.73
C SER A 80 1.45 6.16 7.61
N PHE A 81 0.86 5.70 8.71
CA PHE A 81 -0.53 5.23 8.75
C PHE A 81 -1.42 6.10 9.62
N ASN A 82 -1.10 7.38 9.76
CA ASN A 82 -1.83 8.26 10.66
C ASN A 82 -3.34 8.19 10.40
N SER A 83 -4.09 7.80 11.42
CA SER A 83 -5.56 7.70 11.36
C SER A 83 -6.07 6.75 10.28
N ALA A 84 -5.25 5.84 9.78
CA ALA A 84 -5.70 4.85 8.82
C ALA A 84 -6.61 3.84 9.51
N ARG A 85 -7.52 3.25 8.74
CA ARG A 85 -8.37 2.17 9.23
C ARG A 85 -7.66 0.87 8.92
N ILE A 86 -7.27 0.14 9.96
CA ILE A 86 -6.42 -1.02 9.78
C ILE A 86 -7.01 -2.32 10.35
N SER A 87 -8.30 -2.35 10.65
CA SER A 87 -8.90 -3.58 11.17
C SER A 87 -8.70 -4.72 10.18
N GLY A 88 -8.18 -5.82 10.68
CA GLY A 88 -7.97 -7.00 9.84
C GLY A 88 -6.80 -6.92 8.87
N VAL A 89 -5.99 -5.87 8.95
CA VAL A 89 -4.80 -5.78 8.10
C VAL A 89 -3.73 -6.72 8.63
N LEU A 90 -3.09 -7.45 7.71
CA LEU A 90 -1.93 -8.27 8.05
C LEU A 90 -0.69 -7.47 7.69
N PHE A 91 0.13 -7.16 8.68
CA PHE A 91 1.36 -6.40 8.45
C PHE A 91 2.55 -7.33 8.28
N PRO A 92 3.62 -6.87 7.64
CA PRO A 92 4.86 -7.66 7.60
C PRO A 92 5.32 -8.01 9.01
N LYS A 93 5.82 -9.21 9.18
CA LYS A 93 6.21 -9.67 10.51
C LYS A 93 7.33 -8.86 11.13
N ASP A 94 8.10 -8.16 10.29
CA ASP A 94 9.26 -7.39 10.77
C ASP A 94 8.89 -6.00 11.26
N ILE A 95 7.60 -5.65 11.26
CA ILE A 95 7.15 -4.40 11.86
C ILE A 95 6.49 -4.73 13.19
N GLY A 96 7.03 -4.21 14.27
CA GLY A 96 6.47 -4.47 15.59
C GLY A 96 5.12 -3.78 15.77
N ALA A 97 4.28 -4.36 16.63
CA ALA A 97 2.96 -3.81 16.88
C ALA A 97 3.02 -2.38 17.40
N GLN A 98 4.04 -2.06 18.19
CA GLN A 98 4.16 -0.71 18.73
C GLN A 98 4.46 0.31 17.64
N GLU A 99 5.24 -0.08 16.61
CA GLU A 99 5.50 0.81 15.48
C GLU A 99 4.21 1.12 14.75
N ILE A 100 3.36 0.13 14.58
CA ILE A 100 2.08 0.31 13.93
C ILE A 100 1.20 1.26 14.75
N ILE A 101 1.11 1.02 16.05
CA ILE A 101 0.30 1.87 16.93
C ILE A 101 0.79 3.31 16.92
N LEU A 102 2.10 3.51 17.00
CA LEU A 102 2.67 4.84 16.95
C LEU A 102 2.32 5.54 15.65
N SER A 103 2.41 4.81 14.56
CA SER A 103 2.12 5.39 13.26
C SER A 103 0.65 5.79 13.13
N VAL A 104 -0.25 4.90 13.55
CA VAL A 104 -1.69 5.19 13.46
C VAL A 104 -2.08 6.35 14.37
N THR A 105 -1.47 6.42 15.55
CA THR A 105 -1.84 7.41 16.56
C THR A 105 -1.14 8.75 16.34
N HIS A 106 0.12 8.71 15.97
CA HIS A 106 0.97 9.92 15.92
C HIS A 106 1.54 10.23 14.54
N GLY A 107 1.30 9.36 13.55
CA GLY A 107 1.77 9.63 12.21
C GLY A 107 3.25 9.38 11.99
N THR A 108 3.90 8.66 12.89
CA THR A 108 5.32 8.35 12.71
C THR A 108 5.50 7.39 11.53
N ARG A 109 6.68 7.42 10.94
CA ARG A 109 7.01 6.49 9.88
C ARG A 109 7.44 5.16 10.50
N VAL A 110 6.89 4.06 9.97
CA VAL A 110 7.18 2.76 10.55
C VAL A 110 8.60 2.33 10.21
N ARG A 111 9.23 1.64 11.15
CA ARG A 111 10.58 1.12 11.01
C ARG A 111 10.52 -0.40 11.16
N TYR A 112 11.34 -1.07 10.37
CA TYR A 112 11.44 -2.51 10.50
C TYR A 112 12.35 -2.87 11.67
N LEU A 113 12.02 -3.99 12.30
CA LEU A 113 12.89 -4.53 13.35
C LEU A 113 14.18 -5.03 12.70
N LYS A 114 15.28 -4.80 13.37
CA LYS A 114 16.57 -5.25 12.90
C LYS A 114 16.97 -6.57 13.55
#